data_d3eae1217116a888e523e67502ca338a
#
_entry.id   d3eae1217116a888e523e67502ca338a
#
_cell.length_a   1.000
_cell.length_b   1.000
_cell.length_c   1.000
_cell.angle_alpha   90.00
_cell.angle_beta   90.00
_cell.angle_gamma   90.00
#
_symmetry.space_group_name_H-M   'P 1'
#
loop_
_entity.id
_entity.type
_entity.pdbx_description
1 polymer ?
#
loop_
_entity_poly.entity_id
_entity_poly.type
_entity_poly.pdbx_seq_one_letter_code
_entity_poly.pdbx_strand_id
1 'polypeptide(L)' 'MTAMSPLQYQKQLRLNEARRLMLSEGLDASAAGYRVGYESPSQFSREYSRQFGAPPVRDLARLRMSL' A
#
# COMPACT_ATOMS: atom_id res chain seq x y z
N MET A 1 -7.34 -16.76 -18.92
CA MET A 1 -6.50 -15.83 -18.20
C MET A 1 -7.12 -14.44 -18.20
N THR A 2 -7.26 -13.87 -17.02
CA THR A 2 -7.93 -12.58 -16.90
C THR A 2 -6.90 -11.47 -16.98
N ALA A 3 -7.05 -10.60 -17.96
CA ALA A 3 -6.18 -9.45 -18.08
C ALA A 3 -6.61 -8.39 -17.05
N MET A 4 -5.67 -7.91 -16.28
CA MET A 4 -5.94 -6.83 -15.34
C MET A 4 -6.14 -5.54 -16.11
N SER A 5 -7.13 -4.73 -15.72
CA SER A 5 -7.33 -3.44 -16.38
C SER A 5 -6.14 -2.52 -16.09
N PRO A 6 -5.84 -1.57 -16.98
CA PRO A 6 -4.74 -0.62 -16.74
C PRO A 6 -4.88 0.12 -15.41
N LEU A 7 -6.11 0.46 -15.04
CA LEU A 7 -6.35 1.18 -13.79
C LEU A 7 -6.04 0.33 -12.58
N GLN A 8 -6.45 -0.95 -12.60
CA GLN A 8 -6.15 -1.86 -11.50
C GLN A 8 -4.65 -2.11 -11.40
N TYR A 9 -3.98 -2.22 -12.53
CA TYR A 9 -2.54 -2.42 -12.55
C TYR A 9 -1.82 -1.22 -11.93
N GLN A 10 -2.25 0.00 -12.25
CA GLN A 10 -1.67 1.20 -11.68
C GLN A 10 -1.87 1.26 -10.17
N LYS A 11 -3.06 0.91 -9.70
CA LYS A 11 -3.33 0.89 -8.26
C LYS A 11 -2.43 -0.10 -7.56
N GLN A 12 -2.24 -1.26 -8.16
CA GLN A 12 -1.38 -2.29 -7.59
C GLN A 12 0.06 -1.80 -7.47
N LEU A 13 0.55 -1.13 -8.52
CA LEU A 13 1.90 -0.57 -8.50
C LEU A 13 2.06 0.48 -7.41
N ARG A 14 1.07 1.36 -7.27
CA ARG A 14 1.11 2.40 -6.23
C ARG A 14 1.12 1.80 -4.84
N LEU A 15 0.28 0.81 -4.59
CA LEU A 15 0.21 0.18 -3.29
C LEU A 15 1.49 -0.58 -2.97
N ASN A 16 2.06 -1.27 -3.96
CA ASN A 16 3.33 -1.97 -3.77
C ASN A 16 4.47 -0.98 -3.48
N GLU A 17 4.49 0.14 -4.18
CA GLU A 17 5.50 1.16 -3.95
C GLU A 17 5.37 1.78 -2.56
N ALA A 18 4.14 2.05 -2.13
CA ALA A 18 3.91 2.57 -0.79
C ALA A 18 4.41 1.59 0.27
N ARG A 19 4.14 0.30 0.07
CA ARG A 19 4.61 -0.73 0.99
C ARG A 19 6.13 -0.73 1.07
N ARG A 20 6.78 -0.64 -0.08
CA ARG A 20 8.25 -0.59 -0.13
C ARG A 20 8.78 0.62 0.61
N LEU A 21 8.16 1.79 0.41
CA LEU A 21 8.59 3.01 1.07
C LEU A 21 8.47 2.91 2.59
N MET A 22 7.37 2.31 3.06
CA MET A 22 7.18 2.14 4.48
C MET A 22 8.21 1.18 5.09
N LEU A 23 8.53 0.11 4.38
CA LEU A 23 9.49 -0.87 4.86
C LEU A 23 10.94 -0.40 4.75
N SER A 24 11.29 0.21 3.62
CA SER A 24 12.67 0.59 3.34
C SER A 24 13.05 1.93 3.95
N GLU A 25 12.15 2.91 3.88
CA GLU A 25 12.46 4.27 4.28
C GLU A 25 11.80 4.67 5.59
N GLY A 26 11.00 3.78 6.17
CA GLY A 26 10.37 4.06 7.45
C GLY A 26 9.27 5.09 7.40
N LEU A 27 8.70 5.36 6.22
CA LEU A 27 7.59 6.31 6.11
C LEU A 27 6.37 5.77 6.83
N ASP A 28 5.58 6.67 7.44
CA ASP A 28 4.31 6.24 7.98
C ASP A 28 3.27 6.08 6.86
N ALA A 29 2.12 5.52 7.20
CA ALA A 29 1.10 5.21 6.20
C ALA A 29 0.61 6.46 5.47
N SER A 30 0.42 7.57 6.20
CA SER A 30 -0.03 8.81 5.58
C SER A 30 0.99 9.33 4.57
N ALA A 31 2.25 9.37 4.97
CA ALA A 31 3.31 9.88 4.10
C ALA A 31 3.46 9.00 2.87
N ALA A 32 3.41 7.69 3.05
CA ALA A 32 3.53 6.76 1.92
C ALA A 32 2.35 6.92 0.97
N GLY A 33 1.14 7.05 1.49
CA GLY A 33 -0.04 7.24 0.66
C GLY A 33 0.05 8.50 -0.19
N TYR A 34 0.45 9.61 0.42
CA TYR A 34 0.62 10.86 -0.34
C TYR A 34 1.74 10.74 -1.37
N ARG A 35 2.82 10.09 -1.01
CA ARG A 35 3.97 9.95 -1.90
C ARG A 35 3.58 9.23 -3.20
N VAL A 36 2.69 8.25 -3.12
CA VAL A 36 2.29 7.49 -4.30
C VAL A 36 1.04 8.04 -4.97
N GLY A 37 0.53 9.19 -4.53
CA GLY A 37 -0.52 9.90 -5.23
C GLY A 37 -1.92 9.81 -4.65
N TYR A 38 -2.08 9.27 -3.46
CA TYR A 38 -3.39 9.25 -2.81
C TYR A 38 -3.64 10.58 -2.11
N GLU A 39 -4.84 11.12 -2.28
CA GLU A 39 -5.21 12.39 -1.66
C GLU A 39 -5.72 12.22 -0.24
N SER A 40 -6.22 11.04 0.08
CA SER A 40 -6.85 10.78 1.38
C SER A 40 -6.21 9.57 2.04
N PRO A 41 -5.72 9.72 3.28
CA PRO A 41 -5.19 8.56 4.03
C PRO A 41 -6.24 7.46 4.21
N SER A 42 -7.51 7.84 4.35
CA SER A 42 -8.59 6.87 4.49
C SER A 42 -8.75 6.03 3.23
N GLN A 43 -8.71 6.68 2.08
CA GLN A 43 -8.83 5.97 0.81
C GLN A 43 -7.62 5.05 0.61
N PHE A 44 -6.44 5.53 0.90
CA PHE A 44 -5.22 4.73 0.80
C PHE A 44 -5.32 3.49 1.69
N SER A 45 -5.71 3.68 2.95
CA SER A 45 -5.81 2.58 3.89
C SER A 45 -6.84 1.53 3.43
N ARG A 46 -7.96 2.00 2.90
CA ARG A 46 -9.02 1.10 2.43
C ARG A 46 -8.54 0.27 1.25
N GLU A 47 -7.89 0.90 0.28
CA GLU A 47 -7.42 0.18 -0.90
C GLU A 47 -6.24 -0.73 -0.56
N TYR A 48 -5.39 -0.30 0.36
CA TYR A 48 -4.30 -1.12 0.85
C TYR A 48 -4.85 -2.40 1.50
N SER A 49 -5.84 -2.24 2.37
CA SER A 49 -6.45 -3.39 3.03
C SER A 49 -7.05 -4.37 2.04
N ARG A 50 -7.66 -3.85 0.99
CA ARG A 50 -8.27 -4.69 -0.04
C ARG A 50 -7.20 -5.47 -0.80
N GLN A 51 -6.06 -4.83 -1.06
CA GLN A 51 -4.98 -5.46 -1.82
C GLN A 51 -4.21 -6.49 -0.98
N PHE A 52 -3.90 -6.14 0.25
CA PHE A 52 -2.99 -6.92 1.09
C PHE A 52 -3.68 -7.65 2.25
N GLY A 53 -4.96 -7.45 2.43
CA GLY A 53 -5.72 -8.15 3.47
C GLY A 53 -5.65 -7.55 4.86
N ALA A 54 -4.96 -6.42 5.02
CA ALA A 54 -4.84 -5.75 6.31
C ALA A 54 -4.46 -4.29 6.11
N PRO A 55 -4.81 -3.40 7.06
CA PRO A 55 -4.40 -2.00 6.97
C PRO A 55 -2.88 -1.87 6.98
N PRO A 56 -2.33 -0.75 6.49
CA PRO A 56 -0.87 -0.59 6.38
C PRO A 56 -0.11 -0.87 7.67
N VAL A 57 -0.55 -0.30 8.78
CA VAL A 57 0.17 -0.48 10.04
C VAL A 57 0.21 -1.93 10.46
N ARG A 58 -0.93 -2.61 10.36
CA ARG A 58 -1.02 -4.01 10.74
C ARG A 58 -0.22 -4.90 9.79
N ASP A 59 -0.30 -4.62 8.50
CA ASP A 59 0.43 -5.39 7.49
C ASP A 59 1.94 -5.27 7.70
N LEU A 60 2.42 -4.05 7.98
CA LEU A 60 3.84 -3.83 8.21
C LEU A 60 4.32 -4.53 9.48
N ALA A 61 3.52 -4.50 10.53
CA ALA A 61 3.86 -5.20 11.77
C ALA A 61 4.02 -6.69 11.50
N ARG A 62 3.10 -7.26 10.73
CA ARG A 62 3.15 -8.67 10.37
C ARG A 62 4.39 -9.00 9.55
N LEU A 63 4.73 -8.15 8.57
CA LEU A 63 5.90 -8.35 7.74
C LEU A 63 7.19 -8.25 8.55
N ARG A 64 7.27 -7.29 9.47
CA ARG A 64 8.46 -7.13 10.29
C ARG A 64 8.67 -8.30 11.22
N MET A 65 7.60 -8.92 11.68
CA MET A 65 7.71 -10.12 12.52
C MET A 65 8.18 -11.32 11.72
N SER A 66 7.94 -11.33 10.41
CA SER A 66 8.37 -12.43 9.56
C SER A 66 9.82 -12.34 9.13
N LEU A 67 10.41 -11.17 9.30
CA LEU A 67 11.81 -10.98 8.95
C LEU A 67 12.69 -11.35 10.12
#